data_eda83fd4ce4d7751438db7381d4b5223
#
_entry.id   eda83fd4ce4d7751438db7381d4b5223
#
_cell.length_a   1.000
_cell.length_b   1.000
_cell.length_c   1.000
_cell.angle_alpha   90.00
_cell.angle_beta   90.00
_cell.angle_gamma   90.00
#
_symmetry.space_group_name_H-M   'P 1'
#
loop_
_entity.id
_entity.type
_entity.pdbx_description
1 polymer ?
#
loop_
_entity_poly.entity_id
_entity_poly.type
_entity_poly.pdbx_seq_one_letter_code
_entity_poly.pdbx_strand_id
1 'polypeptide(L)'
;MKKIIPALLFSLLLALSAAPADASIWTARETGDYYELIYPVFEGDDPDIKETINTDIYTRASRTADAGRRRYTTSFRYELMMENDRYLSFLFFPGGYEEGAMHGMYAGVGVVYDKTTGVRLPLSHFADVTVSDLVRLQRSGHFYRYNGTPIPVENIQGRPQKVPEDYFINDQGQIFVIFSPYILACFADGVTAIDVTSLGKPGVL
;
A
#
# COMPACT_ATOMS: atom_id res chain seq x y z
N MET A 1 -31.08 4.07 -43.17
CA MET A 1 -30.14 3.04 -42.75
C MET A 1 -29.71 3.36 -41.32
N LYS A 2 -30.24 2.65 -40.30
CA LYS A 2 -29.90 2.84 -38.90
C LYS A 2 -28.64 2.02 -38.59
N LYS A 3 -27.56 2.67 -38.19
CA LYS A 3 -26.33 2.00 -37.71
C LYS A 3 -26.58 1.49 -36.30
N ILE A 4 -26.56 0.16 -36.15
CA ILE A 4 -26.58 -0.54 -34.86
C ILE A 4 -25.14 -0.51 -34.33
N ILE A 5 -24.94 0.16 -33.18
CA ILE A 5 -23.69 0.13 -32.43
C ILE A 5 -23.74 -1.13 -31.59
N PRO A 6 -22.77 -2.06 -31.68
CA PRO A 6 -22.75 -3.19 -30.79
C PRO A 6 -22.35 -2.74 -29.39
N ALA A 7 -23.21 -3.02 -28.41
CA ALA A 7 -22.88 -2.90 -27.00
C ALA A 7 -21.78 -3.94 -26.67
N LEU A 8 -20.58 -3.45 -26.35
CA LEU A 8 -19.53 -4.31 -25.78
C LEU A 8 -20.01 -4.75 -24.37
N LEU A 9 -20.37 -6.01 -24.27
CA LEU A 9 -20.51 -6.66 -22.96
C LEU A 9 -19.12 -6.80 -22.35
N PHE A 10 -18.84 -5.97 -21.35
CA PHE A 10 -17.72 -6.19 -20.43
C PHE A 10 -18.04 -7.43 -19.57
N SER A 11 -17.39 -8.53 -19.87
CA SER A 11 -17.45 -9.72 -18.99
C SER A 11 -16.50 -9.48 -17.81
N LEU A 12 -17.06 -9.04 -16.68
CA LEU A 12 -16.39 -9.02 -15.37
C LEU A 12 -16.18 -10.48 -14.94
N LEU A 13 -14.98 -11.02 -15.14
CA LEU A 13 -14.59 -12.32 -14.58
C LEU A 13 -14.17 -12.10 -13.12
N LEU A 14 -15.13 -12.20 -12.19
CA LEU A 14 -14.82 -12.34 -10.76
C LEU A 14 -14.29 -13.77 -10.53
N ALA A 15 -12.98 -13.91 -10.42
CA ALA A 15 -12.40 -15.14 -9.88
C ALA A 15 -12.54 -15.10 -8.35
N LEU A 16 -13.61 -15.70 -7.81
CA LEU A 16 -13.74 -15.98 -6.39
C LEU A 16 -12.72 -17.06 -6.02
N SER A 17 -11.60 -16.69 -5.42
CA SER A 17 -10.84 -17.63 -4.61
C SER A 17 -11.57 -17.75 -3.28
N ALA A 18 -12.01 -18.97 -2.91
CA ALA A 18 -12.65 -19.22 -1.63
C ALA A 18 -11.64 -18.89 -0.50
N ALA A 19 -11.86 -17.77 0.18
CA ALA A 19 -11.18 -17.45 1.42
C ALA A 19 -11.67 -18.39 2.53
N PRO A 20 -10.85 -18.72 3.55
CA PRO A 20 -11.32 -19.42 4.74
C PRO A 20 -12.45 -18.63 5.39
N ALA A 21 -13.39 -19.32 6.05
CA ALA A 21 -14.66 -18.79 6.54
C ALA A 21 -14.58 -17.62 7.57
N ASP A 22 -13.38 -17.25 8.01
CA ASP A 22 -13.12 -16.17 8.99
C ASP A 22 -12.25 -15.02 8.43
N ALA A 23 -11.90 -15.02 7.14
CA ALA A 23 -11.07 -13.95 6.58
C ALA A 23 -11.94 -12.71 6.26
N SER A 24 -11.67 -11.58 6.94
CA SER A 24 -12.36 -10.32 6.65
C SER A 24 -11.86 -9.63 5.38
N ILE A 25 -10.79 -10.13 4.76
CA ILE A 25 -10.19 -9.59 3.54
C ILE A 25 -10.15 -10.64 2.44
N TRP A 26 -10.68 -10.32 1.28
CA TRP A 26 -10.49 -11.08 0.05
C TRP A 26 -9.83 -10.23 -1.04
N THR A 27 -9.34 -10.87 -2.09
CA THR A 27 -8.62 -10.21 -3.18
C THR A 27 -9.50 -10.06 -4.40
N ALA A 28 -9.69 -8.82 -4.87
CA ALA A 28 -10.27 -8.52 -6.17
C ALA A 28 -9.17 -8.37 -7.23
N ARG A 29 -9.49 -8.75 -8.48
CA ARG A 29 -8.63 -8.54 -9.64
C ARG A 29 -9.42 -7.95 -10.78
N GLU A 30 -8.86 -6.89 -11.39
CA GLU A 30 -9.36 -6.26 -12.59
C GLU A 30 -8.23 -6.11 -13.61
N THR A 31 -8.53 -6.33 -14.88
CA THR A 31 -7.56 -6.17 -15.98
C THR A 31 -8.19 -5.42 -17.12
N GLY A 32 -7.42 -4.52 -17.73
CA GLY A 32 -7.77 -3.82 -18.96
C GLY A 32 -6.61 -3.84 -19.95
N ASP A 33 -6.75 -3.19 -21.07
CA ASP A 33 -5.73 -3.16 -22.13
C ASP A 33 -4.37 -2.67 -21.65
N TYR A 34 -4.35 -1.77 -20.65
CA TYR A 34 -3.15 -1.11 -20.17
C TYR A 34 -3.01 -1.11 -18.64
N TYR A 35 -3.75 -1.96 -17.93
CA TYR A 35 -3.63 -2.05 -16.48
C TYR A 35 -3.95 -3.45 -15.93
N GLU A 36 -3.39 -3.74 -14.77
CA GLU A 36 -3.75 -4.87 -13.90
C GLU A 36 -3.89 -4.35 -12.47
N LEU A 37 -5.06 -4.54 -11.86
CA LEU A 37 -5.33 -4.18 -10.47
C LEU A 37 -5.54 -5.45 -9.66
N ILE A 38 -4.80 -5.57 -8.55
CA ILE A 38 -4.99 -6.60 -7.52
C ILE A 38 -5.11 -5.84 -6.21
N TYR A 39 -6.31 -5.81 -5.63
CA TYR A 39 -6.60 -4.99 -4.46
C TYR A 39 -7.44 -5.74 -3.43
N PRO A 40 -7.31 -5.38 -2.11
CA PRO A 40 -8.10 -6.00 -1.07
C PRO A 40 -9.52 -5.45 -1.07
N VAL A 41 -10.46 -6.31 -0.66
CA VAL A 41 -11.84 -5.92 -0.35
C VAL A 41 -12.13 -6.38 1.07
N PHE A 42 -12.51 -5.43 1.91
CA PHE A 42 -12.87 -5.66 3.30
C PHE A 42 -14.32 -6.14 3.41
N GLU A 43 -14.54 -7.20 4.16
CA GLU A 43 -15.85 -7.74 4.56
C GLU A 43 -16.06 -7.51 6.06
N GLY A 44 -16.76 -6.45 6.40
CA GLY A 44 -17.17 -6.12 7.77
C GLY A 44 -18.69 -6.23 7.94
N ASP A 45 -19.14 -6.35 9.17
CA ASP A 45 -20.57 -6.48 9.51
C ASP A 45 -21.34 -5.16 9.29
N ASP A 46 -20.67 -4.01 9.48
CA ASP A 46 -21.28 -2.70 9.27
C ASP A 46 -21.12 -2.28 7.80
N PRO A 47 -22.23 -2.09 7.06
CA PRO A 47 -22.20 -1.77 5.64
C PRO A 47 -21.59 -0.39 5.34
N ASP A 48 -21.74 0.61 6.21
CA ASP A 48 -21.21 1.97 6.00
C ASP A 48 -19.71 2.00 6.19
N ILE A 49 -19.20 1.28 7.18
CA ILE A 49 -17.75 1.10 7.41
C ILE A 49 -17.12 0.34 6.25
N LYS A 50 -17.75 -0.77 5.84
CA LYS A 50 -17.32 -1.57 4.69
C LYS A 50 -17.25 -0.73 3.42
N GLU A 51 -18.29 0.07 3.12
CA GLU A 51 -18.32 0.95 1.94
C GLU A 51 -17.21 2.00 2.01
N THR A 52 -17.00 2.62 3.18
CA THR A 52 -15.98 3.66 3.38
C THR A 52 -14.57 3.12 3.09
N ILE A 53 -14.19 1.98 3.67
CA ILE A 53 -12.87 1.36 3.47
C ILE A 53 -12.70 0.94 2.01
N ASN A 54 -13.67 0.23 1.44
CA ASN A 54 -13.58 -0.29 0.07
C ASN A 54 -13.57 0.82 -0.96
N THR A 55 -14.28 1.92 -0.72
CA THR A 55 -14.26 3.10 -1.62
C THR A 55 -12.90 3.78 -1.65
N ASP A 56 -12.22 3.96 -0.50
CA ASP A 56 -10.87 4.52 -0.47
C ASP A 56 -9.87 3.59 -1.17
N ILE A 57 -9.91 2.28 -0.91
CA ILE A 57 -9.06 1.29 -1.56
C ILE A 57 -9.27 1.30 -3.09
N TYR A 58 -10.51 1.20 -3.53
CA TYR A 58 -10.84 1.19 -4.96
C TYR A 58 -10.46 2.49 -5.66
N THR A 59 -10.66 3.64 -5.01
CA THR A 59 -10.25 4.94 -5.54
C THR A 59 -8.74 5.02 -5.78
N ARG A 60 -7.93 4.40 -4.93
CA ARG A 60 -6.46 4.31 -5.13
C ARG A 60 -6.10 3.41 -6.30
N ALA A 61 -6.72 2.24 -6.37
CA ALA A 61 -6.50 1.28 -7.44
C ALA A 61 -6.93 1.86 -8.82
N SER A 62 -8.12 2.45 -8.91
CA SER A 62 -8.65 3.02 -10.15
C SER A 62 -7.81 4.19 -10.69
N ARG A 63 -7.26 5.05 -9.81
CA ARG A 63 -6.30 6.11 -10.23
C ARG A 63 -5.07 5.53 -10.91
N THR A 64 -4.63 4.34 -10.50
CA THR A 64 -3.52 3.64 -11.16
C THR A 64 -3.96 3.15 -12.55
N ALA A 65 -5.17 2.60 -12.69
CA ALA A 65 -5.72 2.19 -13.99
C ALA A 65 -5.86 3.39 -14.95
N ASP A 66 -6.36 4.52 -14.47
CA ASP A 66 -6.54 5.75 -15.25
C ASP A 66 -5.24 6.31 -15.86
N ALA A 67 -4.10 6.00 -15.25
CA ALA A 67 -2.79 6.38 -15.77
C ALA A 67 -2.31 5.46 -16.91
N GLY A 68 -2.91 4.27 -17.07
CA GLY A 68 -2.59 3.31 -18.13
C GLY A 68 -2.96 3.84 -19.53
N ARG A 69 -2.05 3.63 -20.50
CA ARG A 69 -2.24 4.04 -21.90
C ARG A 69 -1.34 3.24 -22.82
N ARG A 70 -1.55 3.38 -24.13
CA ARG A 70 -0.67 2.78 -25.11
C ARG A 70 0.80 3.05 -24.81
N ARG A 71 1.61 1.99 -24.72
CA ARG A 71 3.04 1.97 -24.37
C ARG A 71 3.36 2.26 -22.88
N TYR A 72 2.34 2.44 -22.03
CA TYR A 72 2.53 2.58 -20.58
C TYR A 72 1.48 1.74 -19.85
N THR A 73 1.89 0.56 -19.41
CA THR A 73 1.04 -0.34 -18.63
C THR A 73 1.20 -0.05 -17.13
N THR A 74 0.10 -0.08 -16.40
CA THR A 74 0.10 0.16 -14.95
C THR A 74 -0.32 -1.07 -14.17
N SER A 75 0.13 -1.15 -12.93
CA SER A 75 -0.27 -2.21 -12.00
C SER A 75 -0.49 -1.66 -10.61
N PHE A 76 -1.47 -2.23 -9.92
CA PHE A 76 -1.71 -1.98 -8.51
C PHE A 76 -1.69 -3.33 -7.78
N ARG A 77 -0.90 -3.44 -6.73
CA ARG A 77 -0.80 -4.64 -5.90
C ARG A 77 -0.82 -4.23 -4.43
N TYR A 78 -1.05 -5.19 -3.54
CA TYR A 78 -1.06 -4.94 -2.11
C TYR A 78 -0.46 -6.09 -1.32
N GLU A 79 -0.06 -5.78 -0.09
CA GLU A 79 0.19 -6.72 0.98
C GLU A 79 -0.62 -6.32 2.21
N LEU A 80 -1.24 -7.31 2.86
CA LEU A 80 -1.85 -7.15 4.18
C LEU A 80 -0.72 -7.24 5.21
N MET A 81 -0.45 -6.16 5.92
CA MET A 81 0.64 -6.06 6.88
C MET A 81 0.19 -6.45 8.30
N MET A 82 -1.07 -6.16 8.63
CA MET A 82 -1.70 -6.53 9.90
C MET A 82 -3.22 -6.48 9.77
N GLU A 83 -3.86 -7.43 10.41
CA GLU A 83 -5.28 -7.38 10.74
C GLU A 83 -5.48 -7.82 12.19
N ASN A 84 -6.18 -6.99 12.97
CA ASN A 84 -6.65 -7.34 14.30
C ASN A 84 -8.11 -6.88 14.48
N ASP A 85 -8.64 -6.96 15.70
CA ASP A 85 -10.04 -6.60 15.97
C ASP A 85 -10.36 -5.13 15.65
N ARG A 86 -9.36 -4.25 15.70
CA ARG A 86 -9.53 -2.81 15.55
C ARG A 86 -8.96 -2.24 14.27
N TYR A 87 -7.83 -2.75 13.78
CA TYR A 87 -7.09 -2.11 12.70
C TYR A 87 -6.87 -3.04 11.51
N LEU A 88 -6.84 -2.41 10.32
CA LEU A 88 -6.35 -2.99 9.07
C LEU A 88 -5.16 -2.17 8.60
N SER A 89 -4.03 -2.82 8.36
CA SER A 89 -2.83 -2.18 7.82
C SER A 89 -2.46 -2.80 6.49
N PHE A 90 -2.35 -1.95 5.44
CA PHE A 90 -1.96 -2.36 4.10
C PHE A 90 -0.74 -1.61 3.61
N LEU A 91 0.02 -2.28 2.76
CA LEU A 91 1.02 -1.68 1.92
C LEU A 91 0.62 -1.89 0.46
N PHE A 92 0.38 -0.79 -0.27
CA PHE A 92 0.02 -0.78 -1.69
C PHE A 92 1.24 -0.46 -2.55
N PHE A 93 1.28 -1.04 -3.75
CA PHE A 93 2.33 -0.87 -4.74
C PHE A 93 1.72 -0.40 -6.08
N PRO A 94 1.30 0.88 -6.17
CA PRO A 94 0.97 1.45 -7.47
C PRO A 94 2.23 1.57 -8.32
N GLY A 95 2.18 1.13 -9.56
CA GLY A 95 3.33 1.14 -10.44
C GLY A 95 2.97 1.18 -11.92
N GLY A 96 4.00 1.25 -12.75
CA GLY A 96 3.84 1.21 -14.20
C GLY A 96 5.13 0.88 -14.92
N TYR A 97 4.99 0.44 -16.16
CA TYR A 97 6.08 0.10 -17.07
C TYR A 97 5.88 0.80 -18.41
N GLU A 98 6.87 1.57 -18.82
CA GLU A 98 6.91 2.16 -20.16
C GLU A 98 7.61 1.19 -21.11
N GLU A 99 6.99 0.96 -22.27
CA GLU A 99 7.56 0.07 -23.29
C GLU A 99 8.97 0.51 -23.70
N GLY A 100 9.94 -0.37 -23.55
CA GLY A 100 11.36 -0.11 -23.83
C GLY A 100 12.17 0.42 -22.64
N ALA A 101 11.54 0.66 -21.49
CA ALA A 101 12.27 0.97 -20.26
C ALA A 101 13.02 -0.27 -19.73
N MET A 102 14.12 -0.06 -19.01
CA MET A 102 14.89 -1.17 -18.41
C MET A 102 14.13 -1.90 -17.33
N HIS A 103 13.25 -1.21 -16.61
CA HIS A 103 12.36 -1.77 -15.56
C HIS A 103 11.17 -0.87 -15.34
N GLY A 104 10.12 -1.40 -14.71
CA GLY A 104 8.99 -0.61 -14.23
C GLY A 104 9.35 0.24 -13.02
N MET A 105 8.55 1.27 -12.78
CA MET A 105 8.61 2.09 -11.57
C MET A 105 7.39 1.82 -10.70
N TYR A 106 7.58 1.84 -9.39
CA TYR A 106 6.47 1.70 -8.42
C TYR A 106 6.74 2.53 -7.17
N ALA A 107 5.69 2.81 -6.43
CA ALA A 107 5.76 3.46 -5.12
C ALA A 107 5.32 2.50 -4.02
N GLY A 108 5.68 2.81 -2.78
CA GLY A 108 5.07 2.23 -1.59
C GLY A 108 4.07 3.24 -1.01
N VAL A 109 2.83 2.81 -0.75
CA VAL A 109 1.79 3.61 -0.10
C VAL A 109 1.22 2.81 1.06
N GLY A 110 1.54 3.24 2.29
CA GLY A 110 1.07 2.60 3.50
C GLY A 110 -0.21 3.25 4.03
N VAL A 111 -1.15 2.43 4.46
CA VAL A 111 -2.41 2.90 5.06
C VAL A 111 -2.83 2.03 6.23
N VAL A 112 -3.40 2.67 7.25
CA VAL A 112 -4.02 1.97 8.38
C VAL A 112 -5.44 2.50 8.55
N TYR A 113 -6.42 1.59 8.59
CA TYR A 113 -7.83 1.90 8.85
C TYR A 113 -8.24 1.45 10.25
N ASP A 114 -9.10 2.23 10.88
CA ASP A 114 -9.86 1.80 12.07
C ASP A 114 -11.12 1.04 11.60
N LYS A 115 -11.23 -0.24 11.95
CA LYS A 115 -12.36 -1.13 11.59
C LYS A 115 -13.68 -0.71 12.25
N THR A 116 -13.64 0.14 13.27
CA THR A 116 -14.85 0.60 13.98
C THR A 116 -15.45 1.87 13.39
N THR A 117 -14.67 2.61 12.59
CA THR A 117 -15.11 3.87 12.01
C THR A 117 -14.95 3.93 10.49
N GLY A 118 -14.18 3.00 9.91
CA GLY A 118 -13.78 3.01 8.50
C GLY A 118 -12.74 4.08 8.13
N VAL A 119 -12.33 4.90 9.09
CA VAL A 119 -11.47 6.07 8.84
C VAL A 119 -10.02 5.64 8.72
N ARG A 120 -9.32 6.20 7.72
CA ARG A 120 -7.87 6.12 7.62
C ARG A 120 -7.23 6.94 8.75
N LEU A 121 -6.34 6.30 9.51
CA LEU A 121 -5.65 6.92 10.62
C LEU A 121 -4.30 7.52 10.15
N PRO A 122 -3.90 8.72 10.60
CA PRO A 122 -2.59 9.29 10.33
C PRO A 122 -1.52 8.64 11.23
N LEU A 123 -0.26 8.68 10.82
CA LEU A 123 0.87 8.22 11.64
C LEU A 123 0.85 8.83 13.05
N SER A 124 0.49 10.13 13.15
CA SER A 124 0.41 10.85 14.43
C SER A 124 -0.63 10.29 15.41
N HIS A 125 -1.54 9.42 14.96
CA HIS A 125 -2.40 8.65 15.86
C HIS A 125 -1.58 7.66 16.70
N PHE A 126 -0.57 7.04 16.10
CA PHE A 126 0.22 5.95 16.69
C PHE A 126 1.57 6.38 17.25
N ALA A 127 2.24 7.35 16.63
CA ALA A 127 3.58 7.78 17.01
C ALA A 127 3.81 9.27 16.72
N ASP A 128 4.59 9.92 17.57
CA ASP A 128 5.05 11.30 17.37
C ASP A 128 6.47 11.26 16.79
N VAL A 129 6.58 11.43 15.48
CA VAL A 129 7.82 11.27 14.72
C VAL A 129 8.30 12.58 14.12
N THR A 130 9.59 12.88 14.29
CA THR A 130 10.24 14.02 13.65
C THR A 130 11.23 13.57 12.56
N VAL A 131 11.62 14.47 11.67
CA VAL A 131 12.67 14.19 10.66
C VAL A 131 13.99 13.81 11.35
N SER A 132 14.32 14.44 12.47
CA SER A 132 15.53 14.13 13.24
C SER A 132 15.51 12.70 13.77
N ASP A 133 14.36 12.23 14.23
CA ASP A 133 14.18 10.83 14.68
C ASP A 133 14.39 9.85 13.53
N LEU A 134 13.79 10.11 12.38
CA LEU A 134 13.96 9.26 11.19
C LEU A 134 15.44 9.16 10.78
N VAL A 135 16.16 10.30 10.75
CA VAL A 135 17.60 10.31 10.42
C VAL A 135 18.42 9.53 11.45
N ARG A 136 18.12 9.68 12.75
CA ARG A 136 18.78 8.96 13.83
C ARG A 136 18.53 7.45 13.73
N LEU A 137 17.27 7.04 13.58
CA LEU A 137 16.87 5.63 13.50
C LEU A 137 17.46 4.96 12.25
N GLN A 138 17.43 5.61 11.09
CA GLN A 138 18.04 5.11 9.86
C GLN A 138 19.52 4.75 10.07
N ARG A 139 20.28 5.59 10.78
CA ARG A 139 21.72 5.40 11.01
C ARG A 139 22.05 4.44 12.15
N SER A 140 21.10 4.17 13.03
CA SER A 140 21.28 3.26 14.18
C SER A 140 20.78 1.84 13.92
N GLY A 141 20.59 1.45 12.64
CA GLY A 141 20.24 0.09 12.25
C GLY A 141 18.74 -0.22 12.24
N HIS A 142 17.87 0.82 12.35
CA HIS A 142 16.42 0.67 12.23
C HIS A 142 15.93 0.95 10.79
N PHE A 143 16.72 0.55 9.78
CA PHE A 143 16.43 0.72 8.38
C PHE A 143 16.32 -0.63 7.68
N TYR A 144 15.20 -0.86 6.99
CA TYR A 144 14.82 -2.15 6.45
C TYR A 144 14.23 -2.00 5.04
N ARG A 145 14.20 -3.08 4.28
CA ARG A 145 13.21 -3.26 3.22
C ARG A 145 11.85 -3.47 3.89
N TYR A 146 10.77 -3.15 3.19
CA TYR A 146 9.41 -3.26 3.75
C TYR A 146 9.08 -4.67 4.31
N ASN A 147 9.75 -5.71 3.81
CA ASN A 147 9.58 -7.10 4.24
C ASN A 147 10.39 -7.47 5.51
N GLY A 148 10.97 -6.48 6.20
CA GLY A 148 11.74 -6.68 7.42
C GLY A 148 13.22 -7.04 7.20
N THR A 149 13.71 -7.15 5.96
CA THR A 149 15.13 -7.40 5.69
C THR A 149 15.95 -6.15 6.03
N PRO A 150 16.93 -6.22 6.95
CA PRO A 150 17.78 -5.08 7.29
C PRO A 150 18.57 -4.56 6.09
N ILE A 151 18.70 -3.24 5.98
CA ILE A 151 19.55 -2.58 4.99
C ILE A 151 20.81 -2.07 5.72
N PRO A 152 22.00 -2.53 5.32
CA PRO A 152 23.26 -2.05 5.90
C PRO A 152 23.43 -0.53 5.75
N VAL A 153 24.06 0.11 6.75
CA VAL A 153 24.24 1.58 6.77
C VAL A 153 25.03 2.07 5.56
N GLU A 154 25.96 1.27 5.06
CA GLU A 154 26.75 1.57 3.86
C GLU A 154 25.91 1.62 2.56
N ASN A 155 24.73 1.03 2.55
CA ASN A 155 23.79 1.05 1.41
C ASN A 155 22.83 2.26 1.44
N ILE A 156 22.91 3.10 2.47
CA ILE A 156 22.13 4.32 2.57
C ILE A 156 22.60 5.33 1.54
N GLN A 157 21.73 5.73 0.60
CA GLN A 157 22.04 6.71 -0.45
C GLN A 157 21.39 8.08 -0.20
N GLY A 158 20.31 8.12 0.59
CA GLY A 158 19.56 9.31 0.90
C GLY A 158 19.26 9.44 2.39
N ARG A 159 18.72 10.59 2.77
CA ARG A 159 18.22 10.83 4.13
C ARG A 159 16.78 11.34 4.10
N PRO A 160 15.95 11.05 5.10
CA PRO A 160 14.62 11.64 5.23
C PRO A 160 14.68 13.17 5.22
N GLN A 161 13.83 13.81 4.40
CA GLN A 161 13.70 15.28 4.31
C GLN A 161 12.39 15.77 4.94
N LYS A 162 11.41 14.89 5.07
CA LYS A 162 10.12 15.11 5.71
C LYS A 162 9.68 13.82 6.38
N VAL A 163 8.72 13.89 7.27
CA VAL A 163 8.00 12.72 7.77
C VAL A 163 6.95 12.36 6.71
N PRO A 164 7.02 11.16 6.10
CA PRO A 164 6.00 10.71 5.17
C PRO A 164 4.65 10.50 5.86
N GLU A 165 3.58 10.61 5.09
CA GLU A 165 2.24 10.20 5.53
C GLU A 165 2.05 8.67 5.40
N ASP A 166 2.89 8.03 4.59
CA ASP A 166 2.84 6.62 4.29
C ASP A 166 3.57 5.81 5.36
N TYR A 167 2.84 4.90 5.99
CA TYR A 167 3.36 4.01 7.03
C TYR A 167 2.51 2.74 7.07
N PHE A 168 3.03 1.68 7.66
CA PHE A 168 2.26 0.49 8.00
C PHE A 168 2.58 0.02 9.43
N ILE A 169 1.72 -0.84 9.93
CA ILE A 169 1.92 -1.58 11.19
C ILE A 169 1.91 -3.05 10.82
N ASN A 170 2.87 -3.81 11.32
CA ASN A 170 2.95 -5.26 11.07
C ASN A 170 2.26 -6.08 12.17
N ASP A 171 2.16 -7.40 11.98
CA ASP A 171 1.52 -8.33 12.92
C ASP A 171 2.16 -8.35 14.33
N GLN A 172 3.40 -7.88 14.47
CA GLN A 172 4.07 -7.73 15.76
C GLN A 172 3.76 -6.39 16.43
N GLY A 173 2.92 -5.54 15.82
CA GLY A 173 2.60 -4.19 16.32
C GLY A 173 3.74 -3.19 16.09
N GLN A 174 4.72 -3.49 15.24
CA GLN A 174 5.79 -2.57 14.91
C GLN A 174 5.31 -1.56 13.86
N ILE A 175 5.72 -0.29 14.03
CA ILE A 175 5.33 0.84 13.19
C ILE A 175 6.48 1.19 12.25
N PHE A 176 6.23 1.16 10.94
CA PHE A 176 7.23 1.43 9.91
C PHE A 176 6.80 2.61 9.03
N VAL A 177 7.62 3.66 9.01
CA VAL A 177 7.48 4.77 8.05
C VAL A 177 8.18 4.39 6.76
N ILE A 178 7.49 4.50 5.62
CA ILE A 178 7.96 3.95 4.35
C ILE A 178 8.40 5.01 3.34
N PHE A 179 9.30 4.59 2.46
CA PHE A 179 9.87 5.39 1.39
C PHE A 179 9.91 4.58 0.11
N SER A 180 9.44 5.18 -0.98
CA SER A 180 9.49 4.56 -2.32
C SER A 180 10.94 4.32 -2.78
N PRO A 181 11.16 3.44 -3.78
CA PRO A 181 12.48 3.20 -4.35
C PRO A 181 13.19 4.51 -4.75
N TYR A 182 14.51 4.54 -4.67
CA TYR A 182 15.41 5.67 -4.94
C TYR A 182 15.37 6.82 -3.93
N ILE A 183 14.48 6.83 -2.93
CA ILE A 183 14.44 7.92 -1.95
C ILE A 183 15.58 7.80 -0.92
N LEU A 184 15.75 6.63 -0.33
CA LEU A 184 16.76 6.38 0.73
C LEU A 184 17.80 5.34 0.36
N ALA A 185 17.52 4.46 -0.62
CA ALA A 185 18.40 3.39 -1.08
C ALA A 185 18.21 3.17 -2.59
N CYS A 186 18.99 2.25 -3.18
CA CYS A 186 18.89 1.96 -4.62
C CYS A 186 17.58 1.24 -4.98
N PHE A 187 17.27 1.18 -6.27
CA PHE A 187 16.07 0.52 -6.77
C PHE A 187 15.97 -0.96 -6.37
N ALA A 188 17.09 -1.65 -6.32
CA ALA A 188 17.16 -3.07 -5.95
C ALA A 188 16.71 -3.34 -4.50
N ASP A 189 16.76 -2.33 -3.62
CA ASP A 189 16.26 -2.44 -2.24
C ASP A 189 14.74 -2.27 -2.17
N GLY A 190 14.11 -1.79 -3.24
CA GLY A 190 12.67 -1.64 -3.33
C GLY A 190 12.10 -0.54 -2.43
N VAL A 191 10.89 -0.75 -1.93
CA VAL A 191 10.30 0.09 -0.86
C VAL A 191 11.08 -0.16 0.41
N THR A 192 11.56 0.92 1.02
CA THR A 192 12.33 0.89 2.26
C THR A 192 11.51 1.43 3.43
N ALA A 193 11.87 1.04 4.65
CA ALA A 193 11.12 1.36 5.85
C ALA A 193 12.06 1.72 7.00
N ILE A 194 11.64 2.67 7.83
CA ILE A 194 12.30 2.99 9.10
C ILE A 194 11.36 2.57 10.23
N ASP A 195 11.86 1.69 11.10
CA ASP A 195 11.14 1.28 12.31
C ASP A 195 11.12 2.43 13.32
N VAL A 196 9.92 2.91 13.62
CA VAL A 196 9.66 3.99 14.58
C VAL A 196 8.89 3.50 15.82
N THR A 197 8.82 2.20 16.04
CA THR A 197 8.06 1.58 17.15
C THR A 197 8.44 2.16 18.51
N SER A 198 9.73 2.47 18.72
CA SER A 198 10.22 3.09 19.96
C SER A 198 9.65 4.49 20.24
N LEU A 199 9.00 5.12 19.27
CA LEU A 199 8.32 6.41 19.36
C LEU A 199 6.80 6.27 19.47
N GLY A 200 6.31 5.02 19.54
CA GLY A 200 4.89 4.69 19.62
C GLY A 200 4.23 5.22 20.90
N LYS A 201 2.96 5.61 20.77
CA LYS A 201 2.15 6.07 21.89
C LYS A 201 1.65 4.88 22.72
N PRO A 202 1.74 4.94 24.04
CA PRO A 202 1.30 3.83 24.90
C PRO A 202 -0.20 3.54 24.73
N GLY A 203 -0.57 2.25 24.63
CA GLY A 203 -1.96 1.78 24.66
C GLY A 203 -2.79 2.12 23.42
N VAL A 204 -2.17 2.43 22.29
CA VAL A 204 -2.87 2.69 21.03
C VAL A 204 -2.98 1.44 20.14
N LEU A 205 -2.01 0.53 20.26
CA LEU A 205 -1.98 -0.79 19.57
C LEU A 205 -2.35 -1.90 20.51
#